data_75305868e473c53649d953ed35ad10d8
#
_entry.id   75305868e473c53649d953ed35ad10d8
#
_cell.length_a   1.000
_cell.length_b   1.000
_cell.length_c   1.000
_cell.angle_alpha   90.00
_cell.angle_beta   90.00
_cell.angle_gamma   90.00
#
_symmetry.space_group_name_H-M   'P 1'
#
loop_
_entity.id
_entity.type
_entity.pdbx_description
1 polymer ?
#
loop_
_entity_poly.entity_id
_entity_poly.type
_entity_poly.pdbx_seq_one_letter_code
_entity_poly.pdbx_strand_id
1 'polypeptide(L)'
;MREIYRSSIFKKWIKDLRDSRARHRIHIRIKRLEEGNHGDCYPIGEGLSEMRINYGPGYRVYFKDTGKEIIILLCGGDKSTQQQDIVKAKQIARLYDKE
;
A
#
# COMPACT_ATOMS: atom_id res chain seq x y z
N MET A 1 -13.34 -5.07 -11.86
CA MET A 1 -12.35 -5.47 -10.84
C MET A 1 -11.00 -4.88 -11.16
N ARG A 2 -10.30 -4.35 -10.18
CA ARG A 2 -9.00 -3.73 -10.38
C ARG A 2 -7.90 -4.79 -10.35
N GLU A 3 -6.86 -4.59 -11.14
CA GLU A 3 -5.68 -5.46 -11.13
C GLU A 3 -4.65 -4.90 -10.15
N ILE A 4 -4.13 -5.76 -9.26
CA ILE A 4 -3.19 -5.35 -8.22
C ILE A 4 -1.77 -5.79 -8.61
N TYR A 5 -0.88 -4.82 -8.78
CA TYR A 5 0.55 -5.07 -8.91
C TYR A 5 1.23 -4.82 -7.58
N ARG A 6 2.17 -5.69 -7.25
CA ARG A 6 2.94 -5.58 -6.01
C ARG A 6 4.40 -5.34 -6.35
N SER A 7 4.95 -4.23 -5.87
CA SER A 7 6.40 -3.99 -6.03
C SER A 7 7.19 -5.06 -5.28
N SER A 8 8.44 -5.25 -5.66
CA SER A 8 9.32 -6.18 -4.94
C SER A 8 9.52 -5.75 -3.49
N ILE A 9 9.51 -4.43 -3.25
CA ILE A 9 9.65 -3.87 -1.90
C ILE A 9 8.43 -4.21 -1.06
N PHE A 10 7.23 -4.07 -1.61
CA PHE A 10 6.01 -4.45 -0.91
C PHE A 10 5.99 -5.96 -0.60
N LYS A 11 6.35 -6.78 -1.59
CA LYS A 11 6.37 -8.24 -1.42
C LYS A 11 7.29 -8.65 -0.29
N LYS A 12 8.47 -8.05 -0.21
CA LYS A 12 9.42 -8.34 0.86
C LYS A 12 8.88 -7.91 2.22
N TRP A 13 8.31 -6.71 2.28
CA TRP A 13 7.76 -6.18 3.53
C TRP A 13 6.67 -7.09 4.10
N ILE A 14 5.70 -7.48 3.28
CA ILE A 14 4.58 -8.31 3.74
C ILE A 14 5.04 -9.72 4.11
N LYS A 15 6.00 -10.25 3.38
CA LYS A 15 6.58 -11.56 3.66
C LYS A 15 7.31 -11.58 5.00
N ASP A 16 8.04 -10.50 5.31
CA ASP A 16 8.84 -10.41 6.53
C ASP A 16 8.00 -10.04 7.77
N LEU A 17 6.76 -9.69 7.58
CA LEU A 17 5.86 -9.32 8.67
C LEU A 17 5.52 -10.58 9.48
N ARG A 18 5.94 -10.60 10.74
CA ARG A 18 5.81 -11.80 11.60
C ARG A 18 4.40 -12.07 12.10
N ASP A 19 3.62 -11.01 12.32
CA ASP A 19 2.27 -11.13 12.83
C ASP A 19 1.33 -11.65 11.73
N SER A 20 0.94 -12.93 11.83
CA SER A 20 0.07 -13.55 10.82
C SER A 20 -1.32 -12.92 10.76
N ARG A 21 -1.81 -12.42 11.89
CA ARG A 21 -3.11 -11.73 11.93
C ARG A 21 -3.03 -10.40 11.19
N ALA A 22 -1.91 -9.70 11.35
CA ALA A 22 -1.67 -8.45 10.63
C ALA A 22 -1.64 -8.71 9.11
N ARG A 23 -0.89 -9.73 8.68
CA ARG A 23 -0.85 -10.10 7.25
C ARG A 23 -2.24 -10.39 6.71
N HIS A 24 -3.03 -11.14 7.45
CA HIS A 24 -4.39 -11.49 7.05
C HIS A 24 -5.26 -10.24 6.89
N ARG A 25 -5.22 -9.33 7.85
CA ARG A 25 -5.98 -8.08 7.80
C ARG A 25 -5.57 -7.21 6.62
N ILE A 26 -4.27 -7.15 6.34
CA ILE A 26 -3.74 -6.41 5.21
C ILE A 26 -4.25 -7.01 3.89
N HIS A 27 -4.20 -8.33 3.75
CA HIS A 27 -4.68 -9.01 2.55
C HIS A 27 -6.18 -8.81 2.32
N ILE A 28 -6.99 -8.81 3.40
CA ILE A 28 -8.42 -8.53 3.28
C ILE A 28 -8.65 -7.12 2.73
N ARG A 29 -7.89 -6.14 3.21
CA ARG A 29 -8.02 -4.76 2.74
C ARG A 29 -7.59 -4.61 1.28
N ILE A 30 -6.53 -5.31 0.89
CA ILE A 30 -6.09 -5.33 -0.51
C ILE A 30 -7.16 -5.94 -1.40
N LYS A 31 -7.80 -7.02 -0.96
CA LYS A 31 -8.88 -7.63 -1.72
C LYS A 31 -10.06 -6.67 -1.90
N ARG A 32 -10.43 -5.94 -0.86
CA ARG A 32 -11.49 -4.94 -0.95
C ARG A 32 -11.11 -3.83 -1.92
N LEU A 33 -9.86 -3.41 -1.91
CA LEU A 33 -9.33 -2.41 -2.83
C LEU A 33 -9.45 -2.90 -4.27
N GLU A 34 -9.12 -4.16 -4.52
CA GLU A 34 -9.28 -4.82 -5.82
C GLU A 34 -10.73 -4.75 -6.30
N GLU A 35 -11.67 -4.86 -5.37
CA GLU A 35 -13.11 -4.84 -5.67
C GLU A 35 -13.67 -3.42 -5.76
N GLY A 36 -12.83 -2.40 -5.66
CA GLY A 36 -13.23 -1.01 -5.77
C GLY A 36 -13.59 -0.33 -4.44
N ASN A 37 -13.38 -1.02 -3.32
CA ASN A 37 -13.68 -0.48 -1.99
C ASN A 37 -12.38 -0.01 -1.33
N HIS A 38 -12.17 1.31 -1.30
CA HIS A 38 -10.94 1.88 -0.74
C HIS A 38 -10.87 1.77 0.79
N GLY A 39 -12.01 1.91 1.48
CA GLY A 39 -12.02 1.90 2.93
C GLY A 39 -11.28 3.10 3.51
N ASP A 40 -10.51 2.86 4.56
CA ASP A 40 -9.79 3.89 5.31
C ASP A 40 -8.50 4.29 4.58
N CYS A 41 -8.63 5.12 3.56
CA CYS A 41 -7.51 5.58 2.71
C CYS A 41 -7.45 7.10 2.68
N TYR A 42 -6.22 7.63 2.59
CA TYR A 42 -5.95 9.06 2.59
C TYR A 42 -4.94 9.42 1.51
N PRO A 43 -5.13 10.53 0.80
CA PRO A 43 -4.14 10.96 -0.19
C PRO A 43 -2.88 11.46 0.50
N ILE A 44 -1.72 11.18 -0.11
CA ILE A 44 -0.43 11.62 0.40
C ILE A 44 0.34 12.49 -0.61
N GLY A 45 -0.34 12.91 -1.68
CA GLY A 45 0.27 13.71 -2.74
C GLY A 45 0.78 12.85 -3.89
N GLU A 46 1.04 13.49 -5.00
CA GLU A 46 1.56 12.87 -6.24
C GLU A 46 0.69 11.73 -6.77
N GLY A 47 -0.59 11.76 -6.48
CA GLY A 47 -1.52 10.72 -6.93
C GLY A 47 -1.45 9.43 -6.13
N LEU A 48 -0.75 9.44 -5.00
CA LEU A 48 -0.59 8.29 -4.14
C LEU A 48 -1.55 8.34 -2.94
N SER A 49 -1.80 7.19 -2.36
CA SER A 49 -2.67 7.06 -1.19
C SER A 49 -2.05 6.15 -0.14
N GLU A 50 -2.49 6.38 1.09
CA GLU A 50 -2.12 5.61 2.26
C GLU A 50 -3.36 4.83 2.72
N MET A 51 -3.26 3.51 2.76
CA MET A 51 -4.32 2.65 3.29
C MET A 51 -3.94 2.28 4.72
N ARG A 52 -4.78 2.67 5.67
CA ARG A 52 -4.54 2.43 7.09
C ARG A 52 -5.23 1.16 7.56
N ILE A 53 -4.48 0.32 8.25
CA ILE A 53 -4.99 -0.90 8.86
C ILE A 53 -4.96 -0.67 10.38
N ASN A 54 -6.15 -0.53 10.97
CA ASN A 54 -6.32 -0.22 12.37
C ASN A 54 -6.13 -1.47 13.24
N TYR A 55 -4.88 -1.90 13.34
CA TYR A 55 -4.50 -3.10 14.08
C TYR A 55 -3.04 -2.99 14.50
N GLY A 56 -2.72 -3.44 15.72
CA GLY A 56 -1.36 -3.44 16.24
C GLY A 56 -0.73 -2.05 16.22
N PRO A 57 0.49 -1.92 15.68
CA PRO A 57 1.20 -0.63 15.65
C PRO A 57 0.65 0.36 14.63
N GLY A 58 -0.48 0.04 13.98
CA GLY A 58 -1.06 0.90 12.96
C GLY A 58 -0.36 0.72 11.63
N TYR A 59 -0.56 -0.43 11.00
CA TYR A 59 0.05 -0.73 9.70
C TYR A 59 -0.52 0.14 8.59
N ARG A 60 0.32 0.40 7.59
CA ARG A 60 -0.05 1.20 6.43
C ARG A 60 0.49 0.57 5.16
N VAL A 61 -0.32 0.65 4.10
CA VAL A 61 0.09 0.23 2.76
C VAL A 61 -0.04 1.44 1.84
N TYR A 62 1.02 1.77 1.13
CA TYR A 62 1.07 2.90 0.22
C TYR A 62 0.89 2.40 -1.20
N PHE A 63 0.00 3.05 -1.94
CA PHE A 63 -0.33 2.58 -3.28
C PHE A 63 -0.61 3.73 -4.22
N LYS A 64 -0.49 3.43 -5.51
CA LYS A 64 -0.88 4.33 -6.59
C LYS A 64 -2.06 3.73 -7.32
N ASP A 65 -3.16 4.47 -7.36
CA ASP A 65 -4.29 4.13 -8.23
C ASP A 65 -4.08 4.88 -9.53
N THR A 66 -3.86 4.15 -10.62
CA THR A 66 -3.54 4.75 -11.91
C THR A 66 -4.75 5.38 -12.58
N GLY A 67 -5.95 5.24 -11.98
CA GLY A 67 -7.19 5.75 -12.57
C GLY A 67 -7.73 4.87 -13.68
N LYS A 68 -7.00 3.82 -14.02
CA LYS A 68 -7.41 2.79 -14.96
C LYS A 68 -7.76 1.53 -14.19
N GLU A 69 -7.43 0.36 -14.69
CA GLU A 69 -7.75 -0.89 -14.01
C GLU A 69 -6.64 -1.36 -13.07
N ILE A 70 -5.56 -0.60 -12.95
CA ILE A 70 -4.35 -1.02 -12.25
C ILE A 70 -4.13 -0.21 -10.99
N ILE A 71 -3.83 -0.91 -9.90
CA ILE A 71 -3.37 -0.34 -8.64
C ILE A 71 -2.00 -0.95 -8.34
N ILE A 72 -1.04 -0.10 -7.98
CA ILE A 72 0.32 -0.54 -7.68
C ILE A 72 0.55 -0.38 -6.18
N LEU A 73 0.81 -1.50 -5.49
CA LEU A 73 1.20 -1.49 -4.08
C LEU A 73 2.69 -1.22 -4.02
N LEU A 74 3.08 -0.11 -3.41
CA LEU A 74 4.44 0.42 -3.46
C LEU A 74 5.30 -0.06 -2.31
N CYS A 75 4.84 0.15 -1.09
CA CYS A 75 5.54 -0.28 0.12
C CYS A 75 4.57 -0.29 1.28
N GLY A 76 5.04 -0.79 2.42
CA GLY A 76 4.26 -0.80 3.65
C GLY A 76 5.13 -0.41 4.83
N GLY A 77 4.47 -0.18 5.95
CA GLY A 77 5.13 0.17 7.20
C GLY A 77 4.09 0.30 8.30
N ASP A 78 4.45 1.02 9.34
CA ASP A 78 3.51 1.30 10.43
C ASP A 78 3.54 2.79 10.79
N LYS A 79 2.79 3.15 11.83
CA LYS A 79 2.68 4.54 12.24
C LYS A 79 4.04 5.15 12.62
N SER A 80 4.94 4.36 13.18
CA SER A 80 6.25 4.86 13.64
C SER A 80 7.18 5.27 12.51
N THR A 81 6.98 4.72 11.30
CA THR A 81 7.84 5.00 10.14
C THR A 81 7.12 5.76 9.03
N GLN A 82 5.94 6.31 9.34
CA GLN A 82 5.05 6.91 8.35
C GLN A 82 5.74 7.95 7.46
N GLN A 83 6.48 8.89 8.03
CA GLN A 83 7.10 9.97 7.25
C GLN A 83 8.13 9.43 6.26
N GLN A 84 8.98 8.52 6.71
CA GLN A 84 9.98 7.88 5.87
C GLN A 84 9.32 7.06 4.76
N ASP A 85 8.26 6.36 5.10
CA ASP A 85 7.56 5.48 4.16
C ASP A 85 6.84 6.26 3.07
N ILE A 86 6.30 7.44 3.40
CA ILE A 86 5.68 8.32 2.41
C ILE A 86 6.73 8.77 1.38
N VAL A 87 7.90 9.20 1.84
CA VAL A 87 8.99 9.60 0.95
C VAL A 87 9.40 8.42 0.06
N LYS A 88 9.55 7.25 0.65
CA LYS A 88 9.91 6.02 -0.05
C LYS A 88 8.87 5.64 -1.10
N ALA A 89 7.60 5.74 -0.75
CA ALA A 89 6.51 5.44 -1.68
C ALA A 89 6.57 6.34 -2.91
N LYS A 90 6.82 7.63 -2.71
CA LYS A 90 6.94 8.59 -3.81
C LYS A 90 8.13 8.27 -4.71
N GLN A 91 9.26 7.87 -4.13
CA GLN A 91 10.44 7.47 -4.89
C GLN A 91 10.15 6.23 -5.74
N ILE A 92 9.51 5.22 -5.16
CA ILE A 92 9.15 4.00 -5.88
C ILE A 92 8.17 4.31 -7.02
N ALA A 93 7.17 5.14 -6.75
CA ALA A 93 6.18 5.50 -7.76
C ALA A 93 6.83 6.16 -8.98
N ARG A 94 7.84 6.99 -8.78
CA ARG A 94 8.55 7.65 -9.88
C ARG A 94 9.24 6.66 -10.81
N LEU A 95 9.64 5.50 -10.30
CA LEU A 95 10.23 4.46 -11.14
C LEU A 95 9.20 3.88 -12.12
N TYR A 96 7.93 3.80 -11.71
CA TYR A 96 6.86 3.32 -12.57
C TYR A 96 6.37 4.38 -13.56
N ASP A 97 6.61 5.64 -13.28
CA ASP A 97 6.18 6.76 -14.14
C ASP A 97 7.13 7.00 -15.32
N LYS A 98 8.27 6.33 -15.37
CA LYS A 98 9.29 6.55 -16.38
C LYS A 98 9.05 5.77 -17.68
N GLU A 99 7.97 5.06 -17.75
CA GLU A 99 7.63 4.33 -18.99
C GLU A 99 6.91 5.22 -20.00
#